data_0382976892f0fb8b641299b014e6878a
#
_entry.id   0382976892f0fb8b641299b014e6878a
#
_cell.length_a   1.000
_cell.length_b   1.000
_cell.length_c   1.000
_cell.angle_alpha   90.00
_cell.angle_beta   90.00
_cell.angle_gamma   90.00
#
_symmetry.space_group_name_H-M   'P 1'
#
loop_
_entity.id
_entity.type
_entity.pdbx_description
1 polymer ?
#
loop_
_entity_poly.entity_id
_entity_poly.type
_entity_poly.pdbx_seq_one_letter_code
_entity_poly.pdbx_strand_id
1 'polypeptide(L)'
;GKHKNPAEYTASSESELQYMRHYLKYFESMFSEVYVCPGNHDRWVMNYFEMSFKEIIDTMLGEHNLIISPYEYITINDNLVVGHLEEWNETPGLLAWKIAKQFRRHALVGHDHIRGMYTENNSKLYGVSLGACLVPANIYYKRASFNSFPAFQNGYAVLENKNSLRLMSWDGKKTAVEKTLILGSTQ
;
A
#
# COMPACT_ATOMS: atom_id res chain seq x y z
N GLY A 1 -15.53 7.86 -7.85
CA GLY A 1 -15.34 7.41 -6.47
C GLY A 1 -16.27 8.12 -5.48
N LYS A 2 -16.45 7.52 -4.31
CA LYS A 2 -17.37 7.96 -3.24
C LYS A 2 -17.08 9.38 -2.70
N HIS A 3 -15.90 9.93 -2.99
CA HIS A 3 -15.42 11.20 -2.46
C HIS A 3 -15.11 12.24 -3.56
N LYS A 4 -15.70 12.09 -4.74
CA LYS A 4 -15.52 13.06 -5.82
C LYS A 4 -16.19 14.40 -5.48
N ASN A 5 -15.41 15.46 -5.45
CA ASN A 5 -15.94 16.80 -5.62
C ASN A 5 -15.86 17.16 -7.11
N PRO A 6 -16.99 17.29 -7.82
CA PRO A 6 -16.99 17.56 -9.25
C PRO A 6 -16.24 18.84 -9.64
N ALA A 7 -16.17 19.83 -8.73
CA ALA A 7 -15.51 21.11 -8.96
C ALA A 7 -13.97 21.04 -8.83
N GLU A 8 -13.44 20.00 -8.18
CA GLU A 8 -11.99 19.89 -7.92
C GLU A 8 -11.35 18.68 -8.65
N TYR A 9 -12.16 17.81 -9.24
CA TYR A 9 -11.70 16.61 -9.88
C TYR A 9 -11.35 16.88 -11.34
N THR A 10 -10.09 17.11 -11.61
CA THR A 10 -9.59 17.41 -12.95
C THR A 10 -9.19 16.19 -13.76
N ALA A 11 -8.99 15.04 -13.11
CA ALA A 11 -8.63 13.79 -13.78
C ALA A 11 -9.88 13.00 -14.15
N SER A 12 -10.02 12.59 -15.40
CA SER A 12 -11.01 11.63 -15.84
C SER A 12 -10.61 10.21 -15.42
N SER A 13 -11.56 9.28 -15.35
CA SER A 13 -11.26 7.86 -15.11
C SER A 13 -10.28 7.31 -16.17
N GLU A 14 -10.36 7.81 -17.39
CA GLU A 14 -9.42 7.47 -18.46
C GLU A 14 -8.00 7.94 -18.14
N SER A 15 -7.84 9.17 -17.65
CA SER A 15 -6.53 9.68 -17.23
C SER A 15 -5.95 8.85 -16.08
N GLU A 16 -6.75 8.45 -15.11
CA GLU A 16 -6.30 7.60 -14.00
C GLU A 16 -5.80 6.24 -14.50
N LEU A 17 -6.53 5.61 -15.42
CA LEU A 17 -6.12 4.34 -16.03
C LEU A 17 -4.84 4.50 -16.86
N GLN A 18 -4.69 5.61 -17.61
CA GLN A 18 -3.46 5.90 -18.35
C GLN A 18 -2.26 6.08 -17.41
N TYR A 19 -2.41 6.78 -16.28
CA TYR A 19 -1.36 6.90 -15.26
C TYR A 19 -1.02 5.55 -14.65
N MET A 20 -2.01 4.76 -14.26
CA MET A 20 -1.79 3.41 -13.72
C MET A 20 -1.02 2.54 -14.72
N ARG A 21 -1.44 2.53 -15.99
CA ARG A 21 -0.74 1.82 -17.06
C ARG A 21 0.71 2.27 -17.18
N HIS A 22 0.95 3.58 -17.21
CA HIS A 22 2.29 4.14 -17.32
C HIS A 22 3.19 3.67 -16.17
N TYR A 23 2.74 3.80 -14.93
CA TYR A 23 3.54 3.43 -13.77
C TYR A 23 3.79 1.92 -13.66
N LEU A 24 2.80 1.08 -13.97
CA LEU A 24 2.99 -0.36 -13.95
C LEU A 24 4.04 -0.80 -15.00
N LYS A 25 3.97 -0.27 -16.22
CA LYS A 25 4.99 -0.51 -17.25
C LYS A 25 6.36 0.04 -16.86
N TYR A 26 6.40 1.18 -16.21
CA TYR A 26 7.64 1.75 -15.70
C TYR A 26 8.29 0.85 -14.64
N PHE A 27 7.52 0.38 -13.65
CA PHE A 27 8.04 -0.56 -12.65
C PHE A 27 8.49 -1.88 -13.27
N GLU A 28 7.72 -2.42 -14.21
CA GLU A 28 8.08 -3.63 -14.95
C GLU A 28 9.42 -3.47 -15.69
N SER A 29 9.72 -2.29 -16.20
CA SER A 29 11.00 -2.00 -16.87
C SER A 29 12.17 -1.85 -15.90
N MET A 30 11.92 -1.55 -14.63
CA MET A 30 12.96 -1.29 -13.63
C MET A 30 13.29 -2.48 -12.75
N PHE A 31 12.33 -3.37 -12.52
CA PHE A 31 12.46 -4.46 -11.56
C PHE A 31 12.29 -5.82 -12.26
N SER A 32 13.06 -6.81 -11.81
CA SER A 32 12.97 -8.18 -12.35
C SER A 32 11.64 -8.87 -12.05
N GLU A 33 11.01 -8.50 -10.93
CA GLU A 33 9.70 -9.00 -10.52
C GLU A 33 8.90 -7.85 -9.89
N VAL A 34 7.65 -7.69 -10.31
CA VAL A 34 6.71 -6.73 -9.75
C VAL A 34 5.44 -7.45 -9.33
N TYR A 35 5.18 -7.40 -8.05
CA TYR A 35 3.97 -7.96 -7.45
C TYR A 35 2.94 -6.86 -7.23
N VAL A 36 1.72 -7.10 -7.65
CA VAL A 36 0.61 -6.14 -7.50
C VAL A 36 -0.55 -6.82 -6.77
N CYS A 37 -1.03 -6.19 -5.72
CA CYS A 37 -2.26 -6.60 -5.04
C CYS A 37 -3.31 -5.48 -5.12
N PRO A 38 -4.61 -5.83 -5.25
CA PRO A 38 -5.66 -4.83 -5.27
C PRO A 38 -5.81 -4.14 -3.91
N GLY A 39 -6.20 -2.88 -3.97
CA GLY A 39 -6.69 -2.13 -2.82
C GLY A 39 -8.21 -2.00 -2.81
N ASN A 40 -8.74 -1.35 -1.78
CA ASN A 40 -10.19 -1.15 -1.62
C ASN A 40 -10.80 -0.31 -2.77
N HIS A 41 -10.06 0.60 -3.39
CA HIS A 41 -10.53 1.36 -4.55
C HIS A 41 -10.59 0.50 -5.81
N ASP A 42 -9.63 -0.40 -5.99
CA ASP A 42 -9.64 -1.34 -7.12
C ASP A 42 -10.84 -2.28 -7.06
N ARG A 43 -11.27 -2.67 -5.85
CA ARG A 43 -12.46 -3.48 -5.64
C ARG A 43 -13.74 -2.82 -6.17
N TRP A 44 -13.85 -1.49 -6.11
CA TRP A 44 -14.99 -0.79 -6.71
C TRP A 44 -14.98 -0.89 -8.23
N VAL A 45 -13.80 -0.86 -8.84
CA VAL A 45 -13.63 -1.04 -10.29
C VAL A 45 -13.95 -2.49 -10.67
N MET A 46 -13.45 -3.47 -9.91
CA MET A 46 -13.75 -4.88 -10.10
C MET A 46 -15.26 -5.15 -10.04
N ASN A 47 -15.94 -4.63 -9.03
CA ASN A 47 -17.40 -4.79 -8.88
C ASN A 47 -18.18 -4.08 -9.99
N TYR A 48 -17.71 -2.93 -10.46
CA TYR A 48 -18.37 -2.18 -11.53
C TYR A 48 -18.30 -2.89 -12.88
N PHE A 49 -17.17 -3.52 -13.19
CA PHE A 49 -16.96 -4.25 -14.43
C PHE A 49 -17.29 -5.74 -14.33
N GLU A 50 -17.60 -6.24 -13.14
CA GLU A 50 -17.75 -7.67 -12.85
C GLU A 50 -16.54 -8.50 -13.28
N MET A 51 -15.34 -7.95 -13.11
CA MET A 51 -14.06 -8.52 -13.51
C MET A 51 -13.15 -8.71 -12.29
N SER A 52 -12.30 -9.74 -12.32
CA SER A 52 -11.20 -9.87 -11.38
C SER A 52 -10.15 -8.77 -11.59
N PHE A 53 -9.36 -8.49 -10.56
CA PHE A 53 -8.27 -7.50 -10.68
C PHE A 53 -7.27 -7.88 -11.78
N LYS A 54 -6.97 -9.18 -11.89
CA LYS A 54 -6.10 -9.68 -12.96
C LYS A 54 -6.66 -9.40 -14.35
N GLU A 55 -7.94 -9.68 -14.59
CA GLU A 55 -8.58 -9.42 -15.88
C GLU A 55 -8.57 -7.93 -16.25
N ILE A 56 -8.76 -7.04 -15.27
CA ILE A 56 -8.65 -5.59 -15.48
C ILE A 56 -7.23 -5.21 -15.90
N ILE A 57 -6.21 -5.71 -15.20
CA ILE A 57 -4.82 -5.44 -15.53
C ILE A 57 -4.45 -6.02 -16.90
N ASP A 58 -4.82 -7.26 -17.18
CA ASP A 58 -4.57 -7.90 -18.48
C ASP A 58 -5.21 -7.09 -19.64
N THR A 59 -6.44 -6.64 -19.45
CA THR A 59 -7.15 -5.82 -20.45
C THR A 59 -6.46 -4.46 -20.65
N MET A 60 -5.99 -3.85 -19.58
CA MET A 60 -5.38 -2.53 -19.62
C MET A 60 -3.96 -2.55 -20.21
N LEU A 61 -3.16 -3.57 -19.90
CA LEU A 61 -1.73 -3.61 -20.23
C LEU A 61 -1.43 -4.45 -21.49
N GLY A 62 -2.26 -5.44 -21.81
CA GLY A 62 -1.91 -6.49 -22.75
C GLY A 62 -0.82 -7.41 -22.18
N GLU A 63 0.21 -7.71 -22.96
CA GLU A 63 1.35 -8.49 -22.47
C GLU A 63 2.11 -7.77 -21.36
N HIS A 64 2.36 -8.47 -20.27
CA HIS A 64 3.13 -8.00 -19.10
C HIS A 64 3.68 -9.17 -18.28
N ASN A 65 4.69 -8.88 -17.44
CA ASN A 65 5.32 -9.85 -16.52
C ASN A 65 4.95 -9.59 -15.05
N LEU A 66 3.89 -8.82 -14.80
CA LEU A 66 3.43 -8.54 -13.44
C LEU A 66 2.85 -9.79 -12.79
N ILE A 67 3.14 -9.99 -11.52
CA ILE A 67 2.57 -11.06 -10.71
C ILE A 67 1.37 -10.47 -9.94
N ILE A 68 0.17 -10.79 -10.41
CA ILE A 68 -1.07 -10.22 -9.86
C ILE A 68 -1.61 -11.13 -8.77
N SER A 69 -1.74 -10.59 -7.56
CA SER A 69 -2.40 -11.29 -6.46
C SER A 69 -3.92 -11.30 -6.64
N PRO A 70 -4.58 -12.43 -6.42
CA PRO A 70 -6.05 -12.47 -6.33
C PRO A 70 -6.58 -11.91 -5.00
N TYR A 71 -5.70 -11.66 -4.04
CA TYR A 71 -6.01 -11.16 -2.70
C TYR A 71 -5.43 -9.77 -2.48
N GLU A 72 -5.95 -9.05 -1.51
CA GLU A 72 -5.42 -7.73 -1.07
C GLU A 72 -4.07 -7.82 -0.36
N TYR A 73 -3.43 -8.98 -0.40
CA TYR A 73 -2.13 -9.22 0.20
C TYR A 73 -1.29 -10.20 -0.61
N ILE A 74 0.00 -10.18 -0.35
CA ILE A 74 1.01 -11.07 -0.92
C ILE A 74 1.89 -11.57 0.23
N THR A 75 2.22 -12.83 0.23
CA THR A 75 3.24 -13.40 1.13
C THR A 75 4.58 -13.35 0.40
N ILE A 76 5.51 -12.57 0.92
CA ILE A 76 6.84 -12.40 0.32
C ILE A 76 7.75 -13.59 0.67
N ASN A 77 7.63 -14.06 1.91
CA ASN A 77 8.34 -15.24 2.41
C ASN A 77 7.62 -15.80 3.65
N ASP A 78 8.18 -16.81 4.31
CA ASP A 78 7.57 -17.43 5.48
C ASP A 78 7.36 -16.48 6.66
N ASN A 79 8.03 -15.33 6.67
CA ASN A 79 8.02 -14.38 7.78
C ASN A 79 7.28 -13.07 7.48
N LEU A 80 6.91 -12.78 6.23
CA LEU A 80 6.42 -11.46 5.84
C LEU A 80 5.19 -11.52 4.94
N VAL A 81 4.15 -10.81 5.31
CA VAL A 81 2.98 -10.51 4.49
C VAL A 81 2.93 -9.00 4.19
N VAL A 82 2.59 -8.66 2.96
CA VAL A 82 2.44 -7.28 2.48
C VAL A 82 1.06 -7.14 1.87
N GLY A 83 0.36 -6.07 2.19
CA GLY A 83 -0.98 -5.87 1.62
C GLY A 83 -1.55 -4.48 1.79
N HIS A 84 -2.71 -4.27 1.18
CA HIS A 84 -3.45 -3.03 1.31
C HIS A 84 -4.46 -3.11 2.47
N LEU A 85 -5.34 -4.11 2.46
CA LEU A 85 -6.40 -4.39 3.44
C LEU A 85 -7.38 -3.22 3.62
N GLU A 86 -8.59 -3.47 4.10
CA GLU A 86 -9.65 -2.45 4.11
C GLU A 86 -9.85 -1.74 5.44
N GLU A 87 -9.37 -2.32 6.52
CA GLU A 87 -9.54 -1.74 7.85
C GLU A 87 -8.64 -0.51 8.04
N TRP A 88 -9.15 0.46 8.79
CA TRP A 88 -8.43 1.67 9.12
C TRP A 88 -8.20 1.79 10.62
N ASN A 89 -7.05 2.38 11.01
CA ASN A 89 -6.73 2.65 12.40
C ASN A 89 -5.92 3.94 12.52
N GLU A 90 -6.24 4.75 13.54
CA GLU A 90 -5.54 6.01 13.80
C GLU A 90 -4.15 5.82 14.42
N THR A 91 -3.94 4.68 15.08
CA THR A 91 -2.65 4.38 15.70
C THR A 91 -1.69 3.83 14.67
N PRO A 92 -0.55 4.50 14.40
CA PRO A 92 0.40 4.07 13.38
C PRO A 92 0.89 2.63 13.62
N GLY A 93 0.76 1.79 12.61
CA GLY A 93 1.21 0.40 12.65
C GLY A 93 0.28 -0.58 13.38
N LEU A 94 -0.74 -0.12 14.12
CA LEU A 94 -1.61 -1.02 14.88
C LEU A 94 -2.45 -1.93 13.98
N LEU A 95 -2.95 -1.43 12.85
CA LEU A 95 -3.65 -2.25 11.88
C LEU A 95 -2.72 -3.35 11.34
N ALA A 96 -1.55 -2.97 10.89
CA ALA A 96 -0.54 -3.90 10.38
C ALA A 96 -0.17 -4.96 11.43
N TRP A 97 -0.10 -4.57 12.71
CA TRP A 97 0.19 -5.52 13.78
C TRP A 97 -0.96 -6.51 14.05
N LYS A 98 -2.22 -6.09 13.98
CA LYS A 98 -3.36 -7.02 14.03
C LYS A 98 -3.27 -8.07 12.93
N ILE A 99 -2.91 -7.65 11.72
CA ILE A 99 -2.67 -8.53 10.58
C ILE A 99 -1.48 -9.46 10.85
N ALA A 100 -0.38 -8.93 11.39
CA ALA A 100 0.79 -9.73 11.74
C ALA A 100 0.42 -10.87 12.71
N LYS A 101 -0.42 -10.61 13.70
CA LYS A 101 -0.94 -11.65 14.60
C LYS A 101 -1.79 -12.69 13.88
N GLN A 102 -2.69 -12.25 13.01
CA GLN A 102 -3.58 -13.14 12.27
C GLN A 102 -2.80 -14.10 11.36
N PHE A 103 -1.81 -13.59 10.65
CA PHE A 103 -0.97 -14.38 9.74
C PHE A 103 0.19 -15.08 10.45
N ARG A 104 0.46 -14.74 11.73
CA ARG A 104 1.66 -15.17 12.48
C ARG A 104 2.96 -14.84 11.74
N ARG A 105 3.01 -13.67 11.10
CA ARG A 105 4.11 -13.14 10.29
C ARG A 105 4.25 -11.65 10.53
N HIS A 106 5.40 -11.08 10.24
CA HIS A 106 5.48 -9.62 10.15
C HIS A 106 4.54 -9.11 9.05
N ALA A 107 3.98 -7.91 9.21
CA ALA A 107 3.07 -7.36 8.22
C ALA A 107 3.44 -5.94 7.82
N LEU A 108 3.38 -5.66 6.51
CA LEU A 108 3.46 -4.33 5.93
C LEU A 108 2.10 -3.98 5.31
N VAL A 109 1.56 -2.83 5.67
CA VAL A 109 0.22 -2.39 5.21
C VAL A 109 0.27 -0.98 4.68
N GLY A 110 -0.43 -0.72 3.57
CA GLY A 110 -0.43 0.57 2.88
C GLY A 110 -1.75 1.36 2.93
N HIS A 111 -2.76 0.92 3.67
CA HIS A 111 -4.14 1.44 3.58
C HIS A 111 -4.39 2.71 4.40
N ASP A 112 -3.92 2.78 5.62
CA ASP A 112 -4.27 3.83 6.59
C ASP A 112 -3.55 5.16 6.35
N HIS A 113 -2.64 5.23 5.39
CA HIS A 113 -1.86 6.40 5.00
C HIS A 113 -1.04 7.02 6.14
N ILE A 114 -0.96 6.35 7.28
CA ILE A 114 -0.20 6.79 8.45
C ILE A 114 1.03 5.90 8.56
N ARG A 115 2.21 6.50 8.43
CA ARG A 115 3.45 5.73 8.54
C ARG A 115 3.78 5.47 10.00
N GLY A 116 4.13 4.24 10.31
CA GLY A 116 4.55 3.88 11.65
C GLY A 116 4.70 2.40 11.86
N MET A 117 5.10 2.05 13.06
CA MET A 117 5.30 0.68 13.48
C MET A 117 4.65 0.44 14.83
N TYR A 118 4.08 -0.73 14.97
CA TYR A 118 3.55 -1.22 16.23
C TYR A 118 4.04 -2.64 16.53
N THR A 119 4.31 -2.89 17.80
CA THR A 119 4.56 -4.22 18.37
C THR A 119 4.13 -4.23 19.83
N GLU A 120 3.67 -5.34 20.35
CA GLU A 120 3.41 -5.50 21.78
C GLU A 120 4.68 -5.98 22.52
N ASN A 121 4.73 -5.68 23.82
CA ASN A 121 5.76 -6.21 24.69
C ASN A 121 5.79 -7.75 24.59
N ASN A 122 6.99 -8.31 24.46
CA ASN A 122 7.24 -9.74 24.28
C ASN A 122 6.77 -10.34 22.93
N SER A 123 6.25 -9.54 21.99
CA SER A 123 5.98 -10.01 20.64
C SER A 123 7.24 -9.98 19.79
N LYS A 124 7.44 -11.05 19.02
CA LYS A 124 8.47 -11.07 17.96
C LYS A 124 7.96 -10.50 16.65
N LEU A 125 6.65 -10.22 16.53
CA LEU A 125 6.02 -9.72 15.32
C LEU A 125 6.06 -8.19 15.28
N TYR A 126 6.21 -7.66 14.07
CA TYR A 126 6.10 -6.23 13.78
C TYR A 126 4.96 -6.00 12.80
N GLY A 127 4.13 -5.00 13.10
CA GLY A 127 3.21 -4.41 12.15
C GLY A 127 3.74 -3.06 11.70
N VAL A 128 3.86 -2.86 10.40
CA VAL A 128 4.39 -1.63 9.80
C VAL A 128 3.37 -1.06 8.84
N SER A 129 2.88 0.12 9.14
CA SER A 129 2.11 0.94 8.19
C SER A 129 3.08 1.76 7.36
N LEU A 130 2.99 1.62 6.04
CA LEU A 130 3.95 2.22 5.10
C LEU A 130 3.69 3.71 4.87
N GLY A 131 2.48 4.19 5.21
CA GLY A 131 2.01 5.49 4.78
C GLY A 131 1.49 5.44 3.34
N ALA A 132 1.67 6.51 2.61
CA ALA A 132 1.17 6.64 1.24
C ALA A 132 2.24 7.18 0.29
N CYS A 133 1.96 7.12 -1.01
CA CYS A 133 2.72 7.80 -2.06
C CYS A 133 1.77 8.78 -2.77
N LEU A 134 1.43 9.88 -2.11
CA LEU A 134 0.45 10.84 -2.59
C LEU A 134 0.86 12.27 -2.23
N VAL A 135 0.18 13.24 -2.86
CA VAL A 135 0.30 14.65 -2.47
C VAL A 135 -0.82 14.97 -1.49
N PRO A 136 -0.55 15.14 -0.17
CA PRO A 136 -1.59 15.30 0.84
C PRO A 136 -2.52 16.49 0.58
N ALA A 137 -2.01 17.54 -0.07
CA ALA A 137 -2.79 18.72 -0.45
C ALA A 137 -3.91 18.41 -1.47
N ASN A 138 -3.80 17.34 -2.24
CA ASN A 138 -4.75 16.95 -3.28
C ASN A 138 -5.85 16.02 -2.78
N ILE A 139 -5.82 15.63 -1.52
CA ILE A 139 -6.84 14.73 -0.95
C ILE A 139 -8.05 15.54 -0.55
N TYR A 140 -9.11 15.44 -1.36
CA TYR A 140 -10.34 16.23 -1.16
C TYR A 140 -11.00 16.01 0.21
N TYR A 141 -11.19 14.77 0.61
CA TYR A 141 -11.86 14.48 1.89
C TYR A 141 -11.08 14.98 3.10
N LYS A 142 -9.76 15.13 2.98
CA LYS A 142 -8.91 15.76 3.99
C LYS A 142 -9.21 17.25 4.15
N ARG A 143 -9.59 17.94 3.08
CA ARG A 143 -9.98 19.35 3.13
C ARG A 143 -11.40 19.55 3.61
N ALA A 144 -12.28 18.58 3.29
CA ALA A 144 -13.72 18.70 3.58
C ALA A 144 -14.09 18.32 5.01
N SER A 145 -13.23 17.61 5.74
CA SER A 145 -13.52 17.11 7.08
C SER A 145 -12.53 17.63 8.10
N PHE A 146 -12.98 18.57 8.93
CA PHE A 146 -12.15 19.19 9.97
C PHE A 146 -11.73 18.21 11.07
N ASN A 147 -12.46 17.12 11.26
CA ASN A 147 -12.26 16.15 12.34
C ASN A 147 -11.52 14.87 11.94
N SER A 148 -11.27 14.66 10.65
CA SER A 148 -10.61 13.44 10.17
C SER A 148 -9.21 13.74 9.67
N PHE A 149 -8.33 14.07 10.61
CA PHE A 149 -6.92 14.26 10.28
C PHE A 149 -6.05 13.19 10.84
N PRO A 150 -5.95 12.06 10.18
CA PRO A 150 -4.71 11.34 10.29
C PRO A 150 -3.59 12.24 9.76
N ALA A 151 -2.48 12.28 10.46
CA ALA A 151 -1.25 12.85 9.95
C ALA A 151 -0.76 11.98 8.79
N PHE A 152 -1.37 12.13 7.60
CA PHE A 152 -0.97 11.40 6.41
C PHE A 152 0.49 11.66 6.10
N GLN A 153 1.23 10.60 5.95
CA GLN A 153 2.66 10.64 5.73
C GLN A 153 3.01 9.78 4.53
N ASN A 154 3.89 10.29 3.69
CA ASN A 154 4.41 9.51 2.59
C ASN A 154 5.54 8.60 3.07
N GLY A 155 5.59 7.41 2.52
CA GLY A 155 6.64 6.47 2.81
C GLY A 155 6.52 5.17 2.04
N TYR A 156 7.59 4.39 2.18
CA TYR A 156 7.70 3.05 1.63
C TYR A 156 8.67 2.24 2.49
N ALA A 157 8.80 0.97 2.22
CA ALA A 157 9.78 0.12 2.88
C ALA A 157 10.73 -0.52 1.88
N VAL A 158 11.94 -0.77 2.33
CA VAL A 158 12.96 -1.55 1.60
C VAL A 158 13.33 -2.76 2.44
N LEU A 159 13.17 -3.95 1.88
CA LEU A 159 13.58 -5.20 2.51
C LEU A 159 14.93 -5.63 1.92
N GLU A 160 15.96 -5.64 2.75
CA GLU A 160 17.30 -6.09 2.38
C GLU A 160 17.58 -7.46 2.97
N ASN A 161 18.24 -8.33 2.20
CA ASN A 161 18.69 -9.65 2.66
C ASN A 161 17.61 -10.49 3.35
N LYS A 162 16.34 -10.34 2.95
CA LYS A 162 15.15 -11.05 3.46
C LYS A 162 14.76 -10.76 4.92
N ASN A 163 15.56 -10.03 5.69
CA ASN A 163 15.32 -9.81 7.11
C ASN A 163 15.61 -8.40 7.63
N SER A 164 16.23 -7.53 6.85
CA SER A 164 16.48 -6.15 7.25
C SER A 164 15.48 -5.23 6.56
N LEU A 165 14.50 -4.76 7.32
CA LEU A 165 13.45 -3.86 6.83
C LEU A 165 13.79 -2.42 7.20
N ARG A 166 13.92 -1.57 6.19
CA ARG A 166 14.03 -0.11 6.38
C ARG A 166 12.71 0.57 6.07
N LEU A 167 12.17 1.26 7.05
CA LEU A 167 11.03 2.16 6.85
C LEU A 167 11.56 3.52 6.38
N MET A 168 11.12 3.93 5.21
CA MET A 168 11.58 5.12 4.52
C MET A 168 10.51 6.22 4.57
N SER A 169 10.91 7.44 4.86
CA SER A 169 10.09 8.63 4.66
C SER A 169 10.37 9.29 3.32
N TRP A 170 9.36 9.97 2.80
CA TRP A 170 9.47 10.76 1.59
C TRP A 170 8.63 12.03 1.71
N ASP A 171 9.24 13.19 1.50
CA ASP A 171 8.59 14.50 1.58
C ASP A 171 8.23 15.09 0.20
N GLY A 172 8.37 14.30 -0.85
CA GLY A 172 8.18 14.73 -2.25
C GLY A 172 9.48 15.14 -2.93
N LYS A 173 10.60 15.28 -2.20
CA LYS A 173 11.90 15.68 -2.74
C LYS A 173 13.05 14.81 -2.22
N LYS A 174 12.99 14.44 -0.96
CA LYS A 174 14.05 13.67 -0.28
C LYS A 174 13.48 12.43 0.39
N THR A 175 14.29 11.40 0.44
CA THR A 175 14.04 10.19 1.22
C THR A 175 14.97 10.15 2.42
N ALA A 176 14.47 9.64 3.53
CA ALA A 176 15.29 9.37 4.72
C ALA A 176 14.92 8.02 5.31
N VAL A 177 15.91 7.31 5.86
CA VAL A 177 15.66 6.11 6.67
C VAL A 177 15.16 6.57 8.03
N GLU A 178 13.94 6.20 8.40
CA GLU A 178 13.40 6.51 9.73
C GLU A 178 13.71 5.42 10.74
N LYS A 179 13.63 4.18 10.29
CA LYS A 179 13.82 3.03 11.17
C LYS A 179 14.33 1.83 10.38
N THR A 180 15.24 1.09 11.00
CA THR A 180 15.67 -0.23 10.51
C THR A 180 15.21 -1.28 11.52
N LEU A 181 14.60 -2.34 11.04
CA LEU A 181 14.13 -3.47 11.82
C LEU A 181 14.81 -4.73 11.33
N ILE A 182 15.23 -5.56 12.25
CA ILE A 182 15.68 -6.92 11.93
C ILE A 182 14.49 -7.85 12.18
N LEU A 183 13.98 -8.41 11.10
CA LEU A 183 12.89 -9.37 11.13
C LEU A 183 13.48 -10.73 11.52
N GLY A 184 13.32 -11.11 12.79
CA GLY A 184 13.68 -12.45 13.26
C GLY A 184 12.75 -13.52 12.70
N SER A 185 13.09 -14.80 12.90
CA SER A 185 12.17 -15.89 12.61
C SER A 185 10.92 -15.77 13.49
N THR A 186 9.77 -15.99 12.91
CA THR A 186 8.46 -15.89 13.59
C THR A 186 8.03 -17.22 14.23
N GLN A 187 8.89 -18.27 14.15
CA GLN A 187 8.68 -19.58 14.78
C GLN A 187 8.95 -19.55 16.27
#